data_b8adcb5c43bd5f502c5f9e9dfb208303
#
_entry.id   b8adcb5c43bd5f502c5f9e9dfb208303
#
_cell.length_a   1.000
_cell.length_b   1.000
_cell.length_c   1.000
_cell.angle_alpha   90.00
_cell.angle_beta   90.00
_cell.angle_gamma   90.00
#
_symmetry.space_group_name_H-M   'P 1'
#
loop_
_entity.id
_entity.type
_entity.pdbx_description
1 polymer ?
#
loop_
_entity_poly.entity_id
_entity_poly.type
_entity_poly.pdbx_seq_one_letter_code
_entity_poly.pdbx_strand_id
1 'polypeptide(L)'
;TMCTYSESGDVVMTDANGTELGRASVVKNETSDGTTASFRYTGVATTLTLTMTNKAYIHKVVVYNVLNFVEKDETTGYYMVPAGDAAAFILAITEANSKGNAKIFLPNGLYDLGETVLTAISGNNISIIGESMEGTIIKNAPDVKIEGISSTATLHIIKNVAGTYLQDLTLQNALDYYKNDNGRAVCLWDQGTQTVCKNVRMLSYQDTYYSNLQGAVKYMEDCEIHGTVDFICGDGSVYFKNNLLYCEKRKAAGGGEDCITANNGVETDQGYVFEGCTIKSECPTISLGRAWNNTPKCAYLNTTMDY
;
A
#
# COMPACT_ATOMS: atom_id res chain seq x y z
N THR A 1 -13.22 -6.98 -6.64
CA THR A 1 -13.39 -5.53 -6.85
C THR A 1 -14.41 -5.29 -7.95
N MET A 2 -15.32 -4.39 -7.75
CA MET A 2 -16.44 -4.10 -8.65
C MET A 2 -16.67 -2.59 -8.69
N CYS A 3 -17.16 -2.07 -9.81
CA CYS A 3 -17.67 -0.70 -9.87
C CYS A 3 -19.01 -0.67 -10.62
N THR A 4 -19.86 0.26 -10.26
CA THR A 4 -21.11 0.53 -10.97
C THR A 4 -20.91 1.64 -11.99
N TYR A 5 -21.60 1.54 -13.12
CA TYR A 5 -21.44 2.48 -14.24
C TYR A 5 -22.17 3.80 -14.05
N SER A 6 -23.39 3.77 -13.50
CA SER A 6 -24.27 4.96 -13.45
C SER A 6 -24.78 5.30 -12.06
N GLU A 7 -25.10 4.35 -11.26
CA GLU A 7 -25.71 4.52 -9.94
C GLU A 7 -25.14 3.48 -8.95
N SER A 8 -25.13 3.82 -7.67
CA SER A 8 -24.79 2.87 -6.64
C SER A 8 -25.77 1.70 -6.63
N GLY A 9 -25.30 0.53 -6.27
CA GLY A 9 -26.10 -0.68 -6.21
C GLY A 9 -25.58 -1.64 -5.15
N ASP A 10 -26.27 -2.77 -4.97
CA ASP A 10 -25.83 -3.81 -4.07
C ASP A 10 -25.33 -5.01 -4.85
N VAL A 11 -24.33 -5.69 -4.30
CA VAL A 11 -24.03 -7.07 -4.61
C VAL A 11 -24.58 -7.96 -3.51
N VAL A 12 -25.35 -8.97 -3.91
CA VAL A 12 -26.00 -9.91 -3.02
C VAL A 12 -25.44 -11.29 -3.28
N MET A 13 -24.98 -11.97 -2.21
CA MET A 13 -24.55 -13.36 -2.28
C MET A 13 -25.69 -14.27 -1.81
N THR A 14 -26.04 -15.26 -2.62
CA THR A 14 -27.04 -16.29 -2.27
C THR A 14 -26.45 -17.69 -2.38
N ASP A 15 -27.03 -18.64 -1.62
CA ASP A 15 -26.75 -20.08 -1.79
C ASP A 15 -27.50 -20.69 -2.98
N ALA A 16 -27.34 -22.00 -3.19
CA ALA A 16 -28.02 -22.73 -4.26
C ALA A 16 -29.54 -22.73 -4.15
N ASN A 17 -30.11 -22.44 -2.98
CA ASN A 17 -31.54 -22.37 -2.70
C ASN A 17 -32.07 -20.93 -2.87
N GLY A 18 -31.21 -19.97 -3.19
CA GLY A 18 -31.57 -18.56 -3.28
C GLY A 18 -31.64 -17.84 -1.94
N THR A 19 -31.15 -18.45 -0.85
CA THR A 19 -31.10 -17.81 0.47
C THR A 19 -30.00 -16.73 0.46
N GLU A 20 -30.35 -15.51 0.84
CA GLU A 20 -29.36 -14.43 0.96
C GLU A 20 -28.40 -14.71 2.10
N LEU A 21 -27.10 -14.79 1.78
CA LEU A 21 -26.02 -15.05 2.71
C LEU A 21 -25.25 -13.78 3.07
N GLY A 22 -25.38 -12.74 2.26
CA GLY A 22 -24.74 -11.46 2.51
C GLY A 22 -25.05 -10.44 1.45
N ARG A 23 -24.89 -9.17 1.81
CA ARG A 23 -25.11 -8.01 0.95
C ARG A 23 -24.02 -6.97 1.19
N ALA A 24 -23.53 -6.35 0.14
CA ALA A 24 -22.60 -5.24 0.23
C ALA A 24 -22.96 -4.17 -0.79
N SER A 25 -22.88 -2.90 -0.41
CA SER A 25 -23.12 -1.79 -1.31
C SER A 25 -21.89 -1.52 -2.16
N VAL A 26 -22.12 -1.35 -3.45
CA VAL A 26 -21.12 -0.96 -4.43
C VAL A 26 -21.48 0.45 -4.90
N VAL A 27 -20.63 1.41 -4.60
CA VAL A 27 -20.85 2.81 -4.95
C VAL A 27 -20.47 3.07 -6.39
N LYS A 28 -21.16 4.02 -7.01
CA LYS A 28 -20.75 4.58 -8.29
C LYS A 28 -19.33 5.14 -8.11
N ASN A 29 -18.44 4.70 -8.96
CA ASN A 29 -17.09 5.23 -8.97
C ASN A 29 -16.84 5.98 -10.29
N GLU A 30 -16.50 7.24 -10.18
CA GLU A 30 -16.11 8.09 -11.31
C GLU A 30 -14.62 7.90 -11.67
N THR A 31 -13.89 7.21 -10.81
CA THR A 31 -12.49 6.84 -11.01
C THR A 31 -12.37 5.32 -11.16
N SER A 32 -11.28 4.84 -11.74
CA SER A 32 -11.04 3.41 -12.04
C SER A 32 -10.91 2.47 -10.84
N ASP A 33 -11.03 2.97 -9.60
CA ASP A 33 -10.57 2.25 -8.41
C ASP A 33 -11.54 1.18 -7.89
N GLY A 34 -12.79 1.18 -8.32
CA GLY A 34 -13.79 0.18 -7.94
C GLY A 34 -14.03 0.05 -6.43
N THR A 35 -15.10 -0.61 -6.06
CA THR A 35 -15.43 -0.97 -4.68
C THR A 35 -15.12 -2.45 -4.46
N THR A 36 -14.45 -2.79 -3.35
CA THR A 36 -14.26 -4.18 -2.96
C THR A 36 -15.41 -4.60 -2.05
N ALA A 37 -16.14 -5.65 -2.45
CA ALA A 37 -17.11 -6.33 -1.61
C ALA A 37 -16.52 -7.68 -1.19
N SER A 38 -16.63 -8.01 0.10
CA SER A 38 -16.16 -9.27 0.66
C SER A 38 -17.30 -10.00 1.33
N PHE A 39 -17.41 -11.30 1.04
CA PHE A 39 -18.42 -12.18 1.64
C PHE A 39 -17.73 -13.38 2.26
N ARG A 40 -18.25 -13.82 3.39
CA ARG A 40 -17.80 -15.03 4.04
C ARG A 40 -18.90 -16.09 3.97
N TYR A 41 -18.53 -17.30 3.56
CA TYR A 41 -19.38 -18.47 3.60
C TYR A 41 -18.75 -19.55 4.49
N THR A 42 -19.48 -19.99 5.49
CA THR A 42 -19.03 -21.01 6.46
C THR A 42 -19.85 -22.30 6.40
N GLY A 43 -20.71 -22.42 5.37
CA GLY A 43 -21.56 -23.60 5.19
C GLY A 43 -20.87 -24.75 4.47
N VAL A 44 -21.65 -25.78 4.18
CA VAL A 44 -21.18 -26.92 3.35
C VAL A 44 -20.98 -26.49 1.90
N ALA A 45 -20.16 -27.23 1.17
CA ALA A 45 -19.88 -26.96 -0.25
C ALA A 45 -21.19 -26.81 -1.05
N THR A 46 -21.36 -25.67 -1.73
CA THR A 46 -22.54 -25.33 -2.51
C THR A 46 -22.17 -24.37 -3.62
N THR A 47 -23.11 -24.11 -4.53
CA THR A 47 -22.97 -23.02 -5.51
C THR A 47 -23.33 -21.71 -4.84
N LEU A 48 -22.42 -20.74 -4.90
CA LEU A 48 -22.67 -19.37 -4.45
C LEU A 48 -22.91 -18.49 -5.68
N THR A 49 -23.99 -17.72 -5.64
CA THR A 49 -24.37 -16.78 -6.72
C THR A 49 -24.20 -15.36 -6.23
N LEU A 50 -23.49 -14.53 -7.01
CA LEU A 50 -23.38 -13.09 -6.78
C LEU A 50 -24.29 -12.38 -7.78
N THR A 51 -25.28 -11.66 -7.27
CA THR A 51 -26.25 -10.88 -8.08
C THR A 51 -26.02 -9.39 -7.82
N MET A 52 -25.97 -8.61 -8.89
CA MET A 52 -25.86 -7.16 -8.82
C MET A 52 -27.24 -6.54 -9.05
N THR A 53 -27.62 -5.54 -8.26
CA THR A 53 -28.89 -4.82 -8.44
C THR A 53 -28.85 -3.79 -9.58
N ASN A 54 -27.66 -3.31 -9.98
CA ASN A 54 -27.41 -2.41 -11.09
C ASN A 54 -26.33 -2.93 -12.01
N LYS A 55 -26.21 -2.33 -13.21
CA LYS A 55 -25.10 -2.64 -14.11
C LYS A 55 -23.77 -2.36 -13.43
N ALA A 56 -22.92 -3.35 -13.35
CA ALA A 56 -21.60 -3.25 -12.78
C ALA A 56 -20.55 -3.97 -13.61
N TYR A 57 -19.33 -3.46 -13.53
CA TYR A 57 -18.15 -4.16 -14.03
C TYR A 57 -17.51 -4.92 -12.89
N ILE A 58 -17.27 -6.20 -13.09
CA ILE A 58 -16.49 -7.02 -12.16
C ILE A 58 -15.07 -7.04 -12.68
N HIS A 59 -14.15 -6.39 -11.95
CA HIS A 59 -12.74 -6.34 -12.33
C HIS A 59 -12.01 -7.59 -11.86
N LYS A 60 -12.34 -8.10 -10.66
CA LYS A 60 -11.66 -9.25 -10.08
C LYS A 60 -12.58 -9.96 -9.10
N VAL A 61 -12.64 -11.29 -9.19
CA VAL A 61 -13.22 -12.17 -8.17
C VAL A 61 -12.08 -13.04 -7.63
N VAL A 62 -11.93 -13.06 -6.32
CA VAL A 62 -10.96 -13.93 -5.65
C VAL A 62 -11.72 -14.77 -4.63
N VAL A 63 -11.54 -16.07 -4.69
CA VAL A 63 -12.09 -17.02 -3.74
C VAL A 63 -10.93 -17.54 -2.89
N TYR A 64 -11.02 -17.30 -1.59
CA TYR A 64 -10.07 -17.84 -0.63
C TYR A 64 -10.69 -19.04 0.08
N ASN A 65 -9.95 -20.13 0.18
CA ASN A 65 -10.33 -21.22 1.07
C ASN A 65 -9.76 -20.88 2.46
N VAL A 66 -10.64 -20.38 3.32
CA VAL A 66 -10.24 -19.97 4.67
C VAL A 66 -10.27 -21.16 5.59
N LEU A 67 -9.21 -21.93 5.63
CA LEU A 67 -8.98 -22.94 6.66
C LEU A 67 -8.58 -22.31 8.01
N ASN A 68 -7.99 -21.09 7.96
CA ASN A 68 -7.58 -20.36 9.15
C ASN A 68 -8.37 -19.06 9.26
N PHE A 69 -9.27 -19.01 10.22
CA PHE A 69 -10.00 -17.81 10.54
C PHE A 69 -9.11 -16.88 11.36
N VAL A 70 -9.06 -15.61 10.98
CA VAL A 70 -8.34 -14.59 11.74
C VAL A 70 -9.25 -14.11 12.85
N GLU A 71 -9.05 -14.63 14.04
CA GLU A 71 -9.75 -14.17 15.24
C GLU A 71 -9.00 -13.00 15.89
N LYS A 72 -9.77 -12.12 16.50
CA LYS A 72 -9.22 -11.13 17.38
C LYS A 72 -8.86 -11.80 18.70
N ASP A 73 -7.59 -11.73 19.09
CA ASP A 73 -7.15 -12.13 20.40
C ASP A 73 -7.73 -11.18 21.47
N GLU A 74 -8.60 -11.67 22.31
CA GLU A 74 -9.30 -10.87 23.32
C GLU A 74 -8.34 -10.30 24.40
N THR A 75 -7.18 -10.93 24.59
CA THR A 75 -6.17 -10.48 25.57
C THR A 75 -5.37 -9.32 25.04
N THR A 76 -4.88 -9.43 23.80
CA THR A 76 -4.01 -8.42 23.17
C THR A 76 -4.79 -7.41 22.33
N GLY A 77 -5.98 -7.76 21.89
CA GLY A 77 -6.81 -6.98 21.00
C GLY A 77 -6.34 -6.95 19.55
N TYR A 78 -5.37 -7.80 19.19
CA TYR A 78 -4.87 -7.91 17.82
C TYR A 78 -5.61 -8.97 17.01
N TYR A 79 -5.80 -8.71 15.74
CA TYR A 79 -6.05 -9.74 14.74
C TYR A 79 -4.74 -10.48 14.46
N MET A 80 -4.65 -11.73 14.92
CA MET A 80 -3.45 -12.55 14.79
C MET A 80 -3.47 -13.28 13.45
N VAL A 81 -2.62 -12.90 12.53
CA VAL A 81 -2.53 -13.53 11.21
C VAL A 81 -1.54 -14.69 11.29
N PRO A 82 -1.84 -15.88 10.75
CA PRO A 82 -0.86 -16.96 10.65
C PRO A 82 0.36 -16.56 9.82
N ALA A 83 1.54 -17.02 10.22
CA ALA A 83 2.80 -16.69 9.59
C ALA A 83 2.78 -16.96 8.06
N GLY A 84 3.04 -15.95 7.25
CA GLY A 84 3.09 -16.04 5.79
C GLY A 84 1.74 -16.31 5.09
N ASP A 85 0.62 -16.31 5.80
CA ASP A 85 -0.70 -16.51 5.19
C ASP A 85 -1.24 -15.20 4.62
N ALA A 86 -0.99 -14.98 3.32
CA ALA A 86 -1.45 -13.79 2.60
C ALA A 86 -2.99 -13.71 2.53
N ALA A 87 -3.68 -14.83 2.45
CA ALA A 87 -5.15 -14.84 2.41
C ALA A 87 -5.73 -14.40 3.76
N ALA A 88 -5.20 -14.90 4.86
CA ALA A 88 -5.56 -14.48 6.21
C ALA A 88 -5.24 -12.99 6.44
N PHE A 89 -4.11 -12.50 5.92
CA PHE A 89 -3.77 -11.07 5.96
C PHE A 89 -4.83 -10.21 5.27
N ILE A 90 -5.26 -10.57 4.06
CA ILE A 90 -6.32 -9.85 3.34
C ILE A 90 -7.65 -9.87 4.12
N LEU A 91 -7.97 -10.98 4.78
CA LEU A 91 -9.15 -11.04 5.64
C LEU A 91 -9.03 -10.12 6.86
N ALA A 92 -7.87 -10.12 7.51
CA ALA A 92 -7.62 -9.24 8.66
C ALA A 92 -7.78 -7.75 8.27
N ILE A 93 -7.23 -7.35 7.12
CA ILE A 93 -7.43 -5.99 6.58
C ILE A 93 -8.91 -5.72 6.30
N THR A 94 -9.61 -6.67 5.70
CA THR A 94 -11.05 -6.51 5.38
C THR A 94 -11.87 -6.30 6.65
N GLU A 95 -11.63 -7.09 7.69
CA GLU A 95 -12.28 -6.94 8.99
C GLU A 95 -11.91 -5.60 9.66
N ALA A 96 -10.62 -5.25 9.64
CA ALA A 96 -10.14 -3.98 10.18
C ALA A 96 -10.79 -2.78 9.47
N ASN A 97 -10.89 -2.81 8.14
CA ASN A 97 -11.52 -1.78 7.35
C ASN A 97 -13.00 -1.58 7.72
N SER A 98 -13.72 -2.67 7.99
CA SER A 98 -15.14 -2.61 8.34
C SER A 98 -15.39 -2.02 9.73
N LYS A 99 -14.46 -2.15 10.65
CA LYS A 99 -14.60 -1.78 12.05
C LYS A 99 -13.89 -0.49 12.44
N GLY A 100 -12.77 -0.20 11.80
CA GLY A 100 -11.83 0.82 12.26
C GLY A 100 -11.24 0.50 13.65
N ASN A 101 -10.34 1.34 14.13
CA ASN A 101 -9.69 1.18 15.45
C ASN A 101 -9.14 -0.25 15.66
N ALA A 102 -8.50 -0.81 14.67
CA ALA A 102 -8.08 -2.20 14.63
C ALA A 102 -6.56 -2.35 14.60
N LYS A 103 -6.06 -3.41 15.21
CA LYS A 103 -4.64 -3.76 15.21
C LYS A 103 -4.46 -5.13 14.59
N ILE A 104 -3.59 -5.25 13.61
CA ILE A 104 -3.23 -6.50 12.93
C ILE A 104 -1.80 -6.84 13.30
N PHE A 105 -1.55 -8.05 13.75
CA PHE A 105 -0.21 -8.57 14.01
C PHE A 105 0.17 -9.62 12.95
N LEU A 106 1.36 -9.45 12.38
CA LEU A 106 1.93 -10.30 11.35
C LEU A 106 3.22 -10.95 11.88
N PRO A 107 3.22 -12.24 12.24
CA PRO A 107 4.46 -12.96 12.49
C PRO A 107 5.41 -12.92 11.30
N ASN A 108 6.69 -13.22 11.54
CA ASN A 108 7.66 -13.37 10.47
C ASN A 108 7.17 -14.39 9.42
N GLY A 109 7.24 -13.99 8.17
CA GLY A 109 6.78 -14.78 7.02
C GLY A 109 6.64 -13.93 5.77
N LEU A 110 6.56 -14.61 4.62
CA LEU A 110 6.31 -13.97 3.35
C LEU A 110 4.81 -14.00 3.04
N TYR A 111 4.16 -12.86 3.12
CA TYR A 111 2.76 -12.63 2.73
C TYR A 111 2.71 -12.26 1.25
N ASP A 112 2.79 -13.28 0.39
CA ASP A 112 2.86 -13.11 -1.07
C ASP A 112 1.46 -12.88 -1.64
N LEU A 113 1.20 -11.65 -2.06
CA LEU A 113 -0.06 -11.21 -2.67
C LEU A 113 -0.12 -11.54 -4.17
N GLY A 114 0.92 -12.14 -4.74
CA GLY A 114 1.03 -12.42 -6.16
C GLY A 114 0.91 -11.15 -6.99
N GLU A 115 0.07 -11.16 -8.01
CA GLU A 115 -0.20 -9.98 -8.86
C GLU A 115 -1.21 -8.99 -8.24
N THR A 116 -1.66 -9.22 -6.99
CA THR A 116 -2.64 -8.33 -6.36
C THR A 116 -2.02 -6.96 -6.11
N VAL A 117 -2.72 -5.94 -6.53
CA VAL A 117 -2.36 -4.53 -6.34
C VAL A 117 -3.40 -3.80 -5.52
N LEU A 118 -3.03 -2.64 -4.98
CA LEU A 118 -3.94 -1.74 -4.29
C LEU A 118 -4.67 -2.40 -3.11
N THR A 119 -3.93 -3.20 -2.32
CA THR A 119 -4.49 -3.74 -1.07
C THR A 119 -4.86 -2.57 -0.17
N ALA A 120 -6.17 -2.34 0.01
CA ALA A 120 -6.69 -1.11 0.55
C ALA A 120 -6.74 -1.09 2.07
N ILE A 121 -6.27 0.01 2.67
CA ILE A 121 -6.55 0.41 4.05
C ILE A 121 -7.57 1.54 3.97
N SER A 122 -8.84 1.24 4.29
CA SER A 122 -9.98 2.17 4.15
C SER A 122 -10.66 2.51 5.48
N GLY A 123 -10.31 1.82 6.56
CA GLY A 123 -10.78 2.13 7.92
C GLY A 123 -9.84 3.10 8.64
N ASN A 124 -10.37 3.93 9.53
CA ASN A 124 -9.57 4.81 10.37
C ASN A 124 -8.91 4.06 11.53
N ASN A 125 -7.75 4.56 11.97
CA ASN A 125 -7.00 4.05 13.12
C ASN A 125 -6.67 2.55 13.00
N ILE A 126 -6.13 2.16 11.84
CA ILE A 126 -5.65 0.80 11.61
C ILE A 126 -4.14 0.74 11.81
N SER A 127 -3.71 -0.18 12.65
CA SER A 127 -2.30 -0.50 12.85
C SER A 127 -1.98 -1.87 12.24
N ILE A 128 -0.90 -1.95 11.46
CA ILE A 128 -0.34 -3.21 10.96
C ILE A 128 1.07 -3.31 11.53
N ILE A 129 1.30 -4.32 12.36
CA ILE A 129 2.53 -4.49 13.11
C ILE A 129 3.11 -5.86 12.79
N GLY A 130 4.32 -5.87 12.25
CA GLY A 130 5.09 -7.09 12.02
C GLY A 130 5.84 -7.52 13.28
N GLU A 131 6.36 -8.73 13.26
CA GLU A 131 7.26 -9.24 14.28
C GLU A 131 8.66 -8.64 14.13
N SER A 132 9.14 -8.46 12.89
CA SER A 132 10.39 -7.76 12.60
C SER A 132 10.40 -7.18 11.19
N MET A 133 11.17 -6.12 10.98
CA MET A 133 11.29 -5.46 9.67
C MET A 133 11.78 -6.43 8.59
N GLU A 134 12.79 -7.24 8.88
CA GLU A 134 13.40 -8.16 7.93
C GLU A 134 12.59 -9.42 7.70
N GLY A 135 11.90 -9.90 8.73
CA GLY A 135 11.21 -11.20 8.71
C GLY A 135 9.77 -11.13 8.25
N THR A 136 9.07 -10.01 8.47
CA THR A 136 7.68 -9.82 8.08
C THR A 136 7.60 -9.11 6.72
N ILE A 137 7.32 -9.84 5.65
CA ILE A 137 7.38 -9.30 4.29
C ILE A 137 6.01 -9.38 3.61
N ILE A 138 5.43 -8.23 3.29
CA ILE A 138 4.22 -8.12 2.46
C ILE A 138 4.67 -7.78 1.05
N LYS A 139 4.43 -8.69 0.11
CA LYS A 139 4.96 -8.60 -1.25
C LYS A 139 3.88 -8.73 -2.29
N ASN A 140 3.93 -7.89 -3.33
CA ASN A 140 3.25 -8.15 -4.60
C ASN A 140 4.26 -8.19 -5.76
N ALA A 141 3.82 -8.74 -6.89
CA ALA A 141 4.60 -8.80 -8.13
C ALA A 141 3.66 -8.55 -9.31
N PRO A 142 3.22 -7.29 -9.52
CA PRO A 142 2.29 -6.97 -10.61
C PRO A 142 2.93 -7.13 -11.98
N ASP A 143 2.11 -7.44 -13.00
CA ASP A 143 2.58 -7.47 -14.39
C ASP A 143 3.03 -6.05 -14.82
N VAL A 144 4.17 -5.96 -15.47
CA VAL A 144 4.73 -4.70 -16.01
C VAL A 144 3.78 -3.99 -16.98
N LYS A 145 2.81 -4.69 -17.54
CA LYS A 145 1.80 -4.09 -18.43
C LYS A 145 0.85 -3.12 -17.72
N ILE A 146 0.72 -3.26 -16.41
CA ILE A 146 -0.12 -2.36 -15.59
C ILE A 146 0.71 -1.30 -14.88
N GLU A 147 1.97 -1.12 -15.28
CA GLU A 147 2.85 -0.16 -14.66
C GLU A 147 2.15 1.22 -14.53
N GLY A 148 2.39 1.90 -13.41
CA GLY A 148 1.81 3.22 -13.16
C GLY A 148 1.80 3.57 -11.69
N ILE A 149 1.88 4.86 -11.41
CA ILE A 149 1.94 5.38 -10.05
C ILE A 149 0.65 5.12 -9.25
N SER A 150 -0.48 4.97 -9.94
CA SER A 150 -1.81 4.75 -9.33
C SER A 150 -2.34 3.32 -9.53
N SER A 151 -1.54 2.38 -10.00
CA SER A 151 -2.01 1.05 -10.40
C SER A 151 -1.25 -0.11 -9.78
N THR A 152 -0.03 0.10 -9.27
CA THR A 152 0.88 -1.00 -8.89
C THR A 152 1.05 -1.17 -7.39
N ALA A 153 0.52 -0.27 -6.56
CA ALA A 153 0.84 -0.23 -5.13
C ALA A 153 0.59 -1.57 -4.41
N THR A 154 1.55 -1.96 -3.57
CA THR A 154 1.40 -3.10 -2.66
C THR A 154 0.31 -2.81 -1.63
N LEU A 155 0.41 -1.67 -0.93
CA LEU A 155 -0.64 -1.14 -0.05
C LEU A 155 -1.12 0.22 -0.53
N HIS A 156 -2.41 0.48 -0.39
CA HIS A 156 -3.04 1.76 -0.70
C HIS A 156 -3.85 2.26 0.50
N ILE A 157 -3.39 3.31 1.14
CA ILE A 157 -4.17 4.03 2.16
C ILE A 157 -5.14 4.93 1.42
N ILE A 158 -6.42 4.64 1.57
CA ILE A 158 -7.49 5.33 0.83
C ILE A 158 -7.59 6.80 1.26
N LYS A 159 -8.00 7.64 0.33
CA LYS A 159 -8.11 9.08 0.51
C LYS A 159 -8.90 9.46 1.77
N ASN A 160 -8.31 10.35 2.57
CA ASN A 160 -8.86 10.87 3.82
C ASN A 160 -8.93 9.88 4.99
N VAL A 161 -8.39 8.68 4.88
CA VAL A 161 -8.21 7.79 6.03
C VAL A 161 -7.26 8.43 7.03
N ALA A 162 -7.60 8.36 8.31
CA ALA A 162 -6.80 8.92 9.40
C ALA A 162 -6.25 7.83 10.32
N GLY A 163 -5.07 8.08 10.88
CA GLY A 163 -4.50 7.25 11.95
C GLY A 163 -3.98 5.88 11.46
N THR A 164 -3.43 5.79 10.25
CA THR A 164 -2.75 4.56 9.82
C THR A 164 -1.37 4.47 10.47
N TYR A 165 -1.06 3.31 11.04
CA TYR A 165 0.22 3.01 11.66
C TYR A 165 0.81 1.70 11.11
N LEU A 166 2.03 1.77 10.58
CA LEU A 166 2.78 0.61 10.10
C LEU A 166 4.07 0.48 10.89
N GLN A 167 4.40 -0.72 11.35
CA GLN A 167 5.60 -0.94 12.15
C GLN A 167 6.22 -2.33 11.94
N ASP A 168 7.56 -2.41 12.01
CA ASP A 168 8.36 -3.65 12.04
C ASP A 168 8.04 -4.60 10.88
N LEU A 169 7.97 -4.09 9.64
CA LEU A 169 7.64 -4.88 8.45
C LEU A 169 8.33 -4.36 7.19
N THR A 170 8.39 -5.21 6.18
CA THR A 170 8.83 -4.88 4.82
C THR A 170 7.62 -4.87 3.88
N LEU A 171 7.48 -3.79 3.09
CA LEU A 171 6.66 -3.74 1.90
C LEU A 171 7.55 -3.94 0.70
N GLN A 172 7.20 -4.87 -0.18
CA GLN A 172 7.96 -5.14 -1.40
C GLN A 172 7.05 -5.12 -2.62
N ASN A 173 7.39 -4.25 -3.57
CA ASN A 173 6.81 -4.33 -4.92
C ASN A 173 7.87 -4.94 -5.85
N ALA A 174 7.61 -6.15 -6.30
CA ALA A 174 8.52 -6.93 -7.14
C ALA A 174 8.16 -6.87 -8.63
N LEU A 175 7.56 -5.75 -9.10
CA LEU A 175 7.42 -5.48 -10.52
C LEU A 175 8.81 -5.56 -11.19
N ASP A 176 8.90 -6.26 -12.33
CA ASP A 176 10.16 -6.44 -13.03
C ASP A 176 10.60 -5.14 -13.74
N TYR A 177 11.20 -4.25 -12.95
CA TYR A 177 11.67 -2.94 -13.39
C TYR A 177 12.66 -3.01 -14.56
N TYR A 178 13.57 -3.97 -14.52
CA TYR A 178 14.62 -4.09 -15.56
C TYR A 178 14.09 -4.59 -16.89
N LYS A 179 12.96 -5.28 -16.90
CA LYS A 179 12.32 -5.73 -18.13
C LYS A 179 11.69 -4.59 -18.92
N ASN A 180 11.28 -3.52 -18.24
CA ASN A 180 10.54 -2.41 -18.82
C ASN A 180 11.25 -1.04 -18.72
N ASP A 181 12.43 -0.97 -18.12
CA ASP A 181 13.29 0.22 -17.96
C ASP A 181 12.65 1.46 -17.29
N ASN A 182 11.34 1.49 -17.04
CA ASN A 182 10.60 2.63 -16.49
C ASN A 182 9.36 2.24 -15.68
N GLY A 183 9.27 1.01 -15.21
CA GLY A 183 8.10 0.55 -14.49
C GLY A 183 7.92 1.25 -13.13
N ARG A 184 6.86 2.04 -12.99
CA ARG A 184 6.47 2.59 -11.69
C ARG A 184 5.96 1.48 -10.81
N ALA A 185 6.57 1.32 -9.64
CA ALA A 185 6.36 0.18 -8.75
C ALA A 185 6.20 0.66 -7.31
N VAL A 186 5.01 1.12 -6.97
CA VAL A 186 4.72 1.73 -5.67
C VAL A 186 4.63 0.65 -4.58
N CYS A 187 5.36 0.79 -3.48
CA CYS A 187 5.13 -0.01 -2.27
C CYS A 187 3.94 0.53 -1.48
N LEU A 188 3.95 1.82 -1.20
CA LEU A 188 2.91 2.47 -0.42
C LEU A 188 2.36 3.69 -1.15
N TRP A 189 1.12 3.60 -1.62
CA TRP A 189 0.35 4.76 -2.06
C TRP A 189 -0.44 5.30 -0.87
N ASP A 190 -0.05 6.48 -0.40
CA ASP A 190 -0.56 7.06 0.83
C ASP A 190 -1.40 8.31 0.57
N GLN A 191 -2.72 8.14 0.59
CA GLN A 191 -3.70 9.21 0.54
C GLN A 191 -4.33 9.47 1.93
N GLY A 192 -3.72 8.93 2.99
CA GLY A 192 -4.14 9.17 4.37
C GLY A 192 -3.85 10.62 4.82
N THR A 193 -4.66 11.11 5.75
CA THR A 193 -4.44 12.43 6.38
C THR A 193 -3.36 12.39 7.44
N GLN A 194 -3.21 11.26 8.11
CA GLN A 194 -2.23 10.99 9.17
C GLN A 194 -1.72 9.57 9.04
N THR A 195 -0.47 9.43 8.66
CA THR A 195 0.20 8.13 8.53
C THR A 195 1.51 8.16 9.31
N VAL A 196 1.77 7.10 10.05
CA VAL A 196 3.03 6.88 10.75
C VAL A 196 3.61 5.54 10.32
N CYS A 197 4.86 5.56 9.86
CA CYS A 197 5.67 4.36 9.64
C CYS A 197 6.86 4.37 10.59
N LYS A 198 7.07 3.28 11.31
CA LYS A 198 8.22 3.10 12.20
C LYS A 198 8.90 1.78 11.93
N ASN A 199 10.21 1.81 11.67
CA ASN A 199 10.97 0.60 11.36
C ASN A 199 10.32 -0.20 10.21
N VAL A 200 10.00 0.50 9.10
CA VAL A 200 9.38 -0.09 7.90
C VAL A 200 10.36 -0.01 6.74
N ARG A 201 10.57 -1.14 6.08
CA ARG A 201 11.37 -1.19 4.87
C ARG A 201 10.48 -1.24 3.62
N MET A 202 10.77 -0.40 2.64
CA MET A 202 10.07 -0.35 1.36
C MET A 202 11.07 -0.70 0.25
N LEU A 203 10.89 -1.86 -0.37
CA LEU A 203 11.76 -2.39 -1.42
C LEU A 203 11.09 -2.29 -2.77
N SER A 204 11.54 -1.37 -3.60
CA SER A 204 11.08 -1.21 -4.97
C SER A 204 12.06 -0.38 -5.79
N TYR A 205 11.58 0.23 -6.87
CA TYR A 205 12.39 0.97 -7.82
C TYR A 205 11.85 2.38 -8.02
N GLN A 206 11.06 2.66 -9.06
CA GLN A 206 10.51 3.99 -9.31
C GLN A 206 9.23 4.22 -8.49
N ASP A 207 9.09 5.42 -7.90
CA ASP A 207 7.91 5.88 -7.15
C ASP A 207 7.58 5.00 -5.92
N THR A 208 8.57 4.47 -5.21
CA THR A 208 8.40 3.49 -4.11
C THR A 208 7.42 3.96 -3.04
N TYR A 209 7.57 5.18 -2.55
CA TYR A 209 6.64 5.83 -1.63
C TYR A 209 5.95 7.00 -2.32
N TYR A 210 4.66 6.87 -2.54
CA TYR A 210 3.83 7.90 -3.15
C TYR A 210 2.89 8.53 -2.12
N SER A 211 3.26 9.72 -1.62
CA SER A 211 2.44 10.56 -0.75
C SER A 211 1.49 11.40 -1.62
N ASN A 212 0.18 11.22 -1.47
CA ASN A 212 -0.75 11.84 -2.41
C ASN A 212 -2.02 12.38 -1.72
N LEU A 213 -1.81 13.36 -0.83
CA LEU A 213 -2.91 14.15 -0.25
C LEU A 213 -2.37 15.49 0.26
N GLN A 214 -2.80 16.57 -0.37
CA GLN A 214 -2.49 17.94 0.06
C GLN A 214 -3.01 18.21 1.47
N GLY A 215 -2.22 18.90 2.29
CA GLY A 215 -2.54 19.20 3.68
C GLY A 215 -2.38 18.01 4.64
N ALA A 216 -2.06 16.82 4.16
CA ALA A 216 -1.77 15.68 5.01
C ALA A 216 -0.44 15.85 5.76
N VAL A 217 -0.36 15.27 6.97
CA VAL A 217 0.85 15.24 7.79
C VAL A 217 1.24 13.80 8.07
N LYS A 218 2.45 13.42 7.70
CA LYS A 218 2.94 12.04 7.77
C LYS A 218 4.31 11.98 8.42
N TYR A 219 4.61 10.87 9.08
CA TYR A 219 5.84 10.68 9.82
C TYR A 219 6.46 9.32 9.56
N MET A 220 7.75 9.30 9.26
CA MET A 220 8.52 8.08 9.06
C MET A 220 9.78 8.10 9.92
N GLU A 221 9.95 7.11 10.79
CA GLU A 221 11.08 6.98 11.70
C GLU A 221 11.75 5.63 11.56
N ASP A 222 13.09 5.63 11.51
CA ASP A 222 13.92 4.43 11.44
C ASP A 222 13.54 3.50 10.26
N CYS A 223 13.05 4.07 9.15
CA CYS A 223 12.62 3.33 7.96
C CYS A 223 13.77 3.18 6.95
N GLU A 224 13.65 2.18 6.08
CA GLU A 224 14.51 2.01 4.90
C GLU A 224 13.66 2.16 3.65
N ILE A 225 14.02 3.09 2.76
CA ILE A 225 13.30 3.33 1.51
C ILE A 225 14.27 3.15 0.36
N HIS A 226 14.02 2.13 -0.44
CA HIS A 226 14.84 1.77 -1.60
C HIS A 226 14.14 2.15 -2.89
N GLY A 227 14.90 2.66 -3.85
CA GLY A 227 14.35 2.98 -5.16
C GLY A 227 15.34 3.59 -6.13
N THR A 228 14.84 3.98 -7.27
CA THR A 228 15.63 4.55 -8.38
C THR A 228 15.23 6.00 -8.65
N VAL A 229 14.18 6.22 -9.43
CA VAL A 229 13.72 7.55 -9.82
C VAL A 229 12.51 7.94 -9.00
N ASP A 230 12.55 9.16 -8.42
CA ASP A 230 11.42 9.75 -7.70
C ASP A 230 10.86 8.82 -6.60
N PHE A 231 11.74 8.01 -5.99
CA PHE A 231 11.27 6.94 -5.13
C PHE A 231 10.61 7.42 -3.82
N ILE A 232 10.65 8.73 -3.57
CA ILE A 232 9.83 9.44 -2.59
C ILE A 232 9.16 10.60 -3.33
N CYS A 233 7.86 10.47 -3.63
CA CYS A 233 7.20 11.44 -4.51
C CYS A 233 5.80 11.84 -4.03
N GLY A 234 5.26 12.90 -4.66
CA GLY A 234 3.90 13.37 -4.41
C GLY A 234 3.82 14.60 -3.51
N ASP A 235 2.69 14.77 -2.83
CA ASP A 235 2.33 15.99 -2.09
C ASP A 235 2.15 15.76 -0.57
N GLY A 236 1.69 16.80 0.14
CA GLY A 236 1.54 16.81 1.58
C GLY A 236 2.84 17.15 2.32
N SER A 237 2.81 16.99 3.63
CA SER A 237 3.93 17.24 4.53
C SER A 237 4.41 15.93 5.13
N VAL A 238 5.64 15.54 4.86
CA VAL A 238 6.22 14.29 5.37
C VAL A 238 7.52 14.57 6.09
N TYR A 239 7.62 14.11 7.33
CA TYR A 239 8.83 14.20 8.14
C TYR A 239 9.49 12.83 8.25
N PHE A 240 10.73 12.74 7.76
CA PHE A 240 11.56 11.56 7.76
C PHE A 240 12.67 11.71 8.78
N LYS A 241 12.71 10.84 9.78
CA LYS A 241 13.68 10.87 10.86
C LYS A 241 14.52 9.60 10.90
N ASN A 242 15.83 9.74 10.87
CA ASN A 242 16.80 8.64 10.96
C ASN A 242 16.60 7.54 9.90
N ASN A 243 16.11 7.88 8.71
CA ASN A 243 15.82 6.88 7.68
C ASN A 243 17.04 6.58 6.82
N LEU A 244 17.13 5.35 6.32
CA LEU A 244 18.01 4.98 5.22
C LEU A 244 17.30 5.23 3.89
N LEU A 245 17.89 6.05 3.03
CA LEU A 245 17.47 6.28 1.66
C LEU A 245 18.47 5.59 0.75
N TYR A 246 18.04 4.50 0.10
CA TYR A 246 18.92 3.65 -0.67
C TYR A 246 18.63 3.77 -2.18
N CYS A 247 19.55 4.32 -2.93
CA CYS A 247 19.44 4.47 -4.38
C CYS A 247 19.91 3.17 -5.04
N GLU A 248 18.94 2.41 -5.54
CA GLU A 248 19.14 1.14 -6.23
C GLU A 248 19.75 1.37 -7.61
N LYS A 249 20.37 0.34 -8.14
CA LYS A 249 20.93 0.38 -9.49
C LYS A 249 19.84 0.60 -10.55
N ARG A 250 19.88 1.75 -11.23
CA ARG A 250 18.83 2.14 -12.19
C ARG A 250 18.76 1.24 -13.42
N LYS A 251 19.88 0.71 -13.90
CA LYS A 251 19.93 -0.18 -15.06
C LYS A 251 20.72 -1.42 -14.75
N ALA A 252 20.29 -2.56 -15.28
CA ALA A 252 21.01 -3.82 -15.14
C ALA A 252 22.46 -3.71 -15.64
N ALA A 253 22.69 -2.97 -16.73
CA ALA A 253 24.01 -2.68 -17.30
C ALA A 253 24.78 -1.56 -16.57
N GLY A 254 24.18 -0.93 -15.55
CA GLY A 254 24.72 0.25 -14.87
C GLY A 254 24.45 1.54 -15.63
N GLY A 255 24.58 2.66 -14.94
CA GLY A 255 24.39 4.02 -15.47
C GLY A 255 22.97 4.56 -15.27
N GLY A 256 22.80 5.84 -15.59
CA GLY A 256 21.62 6.62 -15.26
C GLY A 256 21.83 7.44 -14.00
N GLU A 257 20.98 8.43 -13.81
CA GLU A 257 20.93 9.28 -12.63
C GLU A 257 19.68 8.97 -11.84
N ASP A 258 19.84 8.65 -10.57
CA ASP A 258 18.70 8.48 -9.67
C ASP A 258 18.24 9.82 -9.13
N CYS A 259 16.99 9.86 -8.70
CA CYS A 259 16.39 11.01 -8.05
C CYS A 259 15.65 10.55 -6.81
N ILE A 260 16.05 11.05 -5.64
CA ILE A 260 15.45 10.63 -4.38
C ILE A 260 14.02 11.15 -4.29
N THR A 261 13.82 12.45 -4.51
CA THR A 261 12.51 13.07 -4.29
C THR A 261 11.94 13.75 -5.53
N ALA A 262 10.62 13.61 -5.72
CA ALA A 262 9.85 14.44 -6.64
C ALA A 262 8.64 15.02 -5.88
N ASN A 263 8.86 16.15 -5.19
CA ASN A 263 7.80 16.78 -4.42
C ASN A 263 6.82 17.54 -5.34
N ASN A 264 5.54 17.24 -5.18
CA ASN A 264 4.41 17.86 -5.89
C ASN A 264 3.56 18.75 -4.96
N GLY A 265 4.10 19.15 -3.81
CA GLY A 265 3.40 19.91 -2.78
C GLY A 265 2.88 21.26 -3.27
N VAL A 266 1.81 21.70 -2.65
CA VAL A 266 1.24 23.03 -2.84
C VAL A 266 1.86 24.03 -1.87
N GLU A 267 1.56 25.31 -2.03
CA GLU A 267 2.13 26.38 -1.20
C GLU A 267 1.91 26.17 0.31
N THR A 268 0.78 25.58 0.68
CA THR A 268 0.41 25.33 2.08
C THR A 268 1.07 24.10 2.68
N ASP A 269 1.57 23.16 1.89
CA ASP A 269 2.31 22.00 2.39
C ASP A 269 3.69 22.43 2.91
N GLN A 270 4.17 21.77 3.97
CA GLN A 270 5.55 21.97 4.44
C GLN A 270 6.57 21.22 3.58
N GLY A 271 6.11 20.27 2.75
CA GLY A 271 6.93 19.44 1.89
C GLY A 271 7.64 18.32 2.64
N TYR A 272 8.81 17.93 2.18
CA TYR A 272 9.57 16.82 2.74
C TYR A 272 10.74 17.33 3.58
N VAL A 273 10.86 16.82 4.81
CA VAL A 273 11.97 17.12 5.70
C VAL A 273 12.65 15.82 6.10
N PHE A 274 13.93 15.70 5.78
CA PHE A 274 14.79 14.57 6.14
C PHE A 274 15.76 15.02 7.25
N GLU A 275 15.64 14.44 8.44
CA GLU A 275 16.51 14.74 9.57
C GLU A 275 17.25 13.50 10.05
N GLY A 276 18.57 13.60 10.19
CA GLY A 276 19.42 12.52 10.66
C GLY A 276 19.43 11.30 9.73
N CYS A 277 19.01 11.45 8.48
CA CYS A 277 18.94 10.36 7.52
C CYS A 277 20.32 9.99 6.97
N THR A 278 20.42 8.80 6.38
CA THR A 278 21.59 8.33 5.65
C THR A 278 21.20 8.04 4.20
N ILE A 279 21.97 8.55 3.25
CA ILE A 279 21.80 8.26 1.83
C ILE A 279 22.92 7.32 1.39
N LYS A 280 22.55 6.18 0.80
CA LYS A 280 23.46 5.23 0.15
C LYS A 280 23.08 5.06 -1.32
N SER A 281 24.05 4.81 -2.18
CA SER A 281 23.79 4.70 -3.63
C SER A 281 24.66 3.64 -4.30
N GLU A 282 24.03 2.87 -5.18
CA GLU A 282 24.72 2.02 -6.17
C GLU A 282 24.94 2.77 -7.50
N CYS A 283 24.38 3.97 -7.64
CA CYS A 283 24.53 4.80 -8.82
C CYS A 283 25.69 5.78 -8.65
N PRO A 284 26.43 6.08 -9.73
CA PRO A 284 27.58 7.01 -9.67
C PRO A 284 27.15 8.47 -9.49
N THR A 285 25.90 8.79 -9.78
CA THR A 285 25.31 10.13 -9.64
C THR A 285 23.88 10.01 -9.15
N ILE A 286 23.52 10.89 -8.22
CA ILE A 286 22.16 10.99 -7.68
C ILE A 286 21.75 12.46 -7.57
N SER A 287 20.46 12.73 -7.77
CA SER A 287 19.85 14.01 -7.45
C SER A 287 19.07 13.89 -6.14
N LEU A 288 19.28 14.82 -5.21
CA LEU A 288 18.51 14.85 -3.95
C LEU A 288 17.02 15.10 -4.18
N GLY A 289 16.70 15.79 -5.28
CA GLY A 289 15.30 16.02 -5.64
C GLY A 289 15.16 16.81 -6.92
N ARG A 290 13.97 16.67 -7.50
CA ARG A 290 13.52 17.48 -8.63
C ARG A 290 12.12 18.02 -8.40
N ALA A 291 11.80 19.10 -9.07
CA ALA A 291 10.45 19.67 -9.01
C ALA A 291 9.46 18.81 -9.83
N TRP A 292 8.35 18.43 -9.22
CA TRP A 292 7.22 17.87 -9.97
C TRP A 292 6.21 18.97 -10.33
N ASN A 293 6.13 20.04 -9.52
CA ASN A 293 5.35 21.25 -9.81
C ASN A 293 6.12 22.53 -9.51
N ASN A 294 5.43 23.67 -9.42
CA ASN A 294 6.03 24.99 -9.24
C ASN A 294 6.42 25.36 -7.80
N THR A 295 5.99 24.57 -6.81
CA THR A 295 6.18 24.87 -5.39
C THR A 295 6.75 23.70 -4.57
N PRO A 296 7.72 22.93 -5.11
CA PRO A 296 8.29 21.81 -4.36
C PRO A 296 9.09 22.32 -3.17
N LYS A 297 8.99 21.58 -2.05
CA LYS A 297 9.77 21.87 -0.85
C LYS A 297 10.42 20.58 -0.36
N CYS A 298 11.74 20.63 -0.18
CA CYS A 298 12.51 19.54 0.35
C CYS A 298 13.68 20.09 1.16
N ALA A 299 13.90 19.57 2.37
CA ALA A 299 15.01 19.94 3.22
C ALA A 299 15.73 18.71 3.79
N TYR A 300 17.05 18.70 3.74
CA TYR A 300 17.90 17.69 4.33
C TYR A 300 18.68 18.31 5.49
N LEU A 301 18.45 17.81 6.71
CA LEU A 301 19.04 18.29 7.96
C LEU A 301 19.87 17.18 8.58
N ASN A 302 21.13 17.46 8.90
CA ASN A 302 22.02 16.47 9.53
C ASN A 302 22.03 15.11 8.81
N THR A 303 21.87 15.11 7.50
CA THR A 303 21.81 13.91 6.66
C THR A 303 23.21 13.55 6.16
N THR A 304 23.58 12.29 6.33
CA THR A 304 24.87 11.75 5.88
C THR A 304 24.71 11.17 4.46
N MET A 305 25.68 11.43 3.60
CA MET A 305 25.77 10.84 2.26
C MET A 305 26.98 9.93 2.21
N ASP A 306 26.73 8.63 2.04
CA ASP A 306 27.73 7.56 2.00
C ASP A 306 27.59 6.80 0.66
N TYR A 307 28.39 7.23 -0.35
CA TYR A 307 28.37 6.67 -1.72
C TYR A 307 29.72 6.87 -2.43
#